data_13533dcf062e0cc47692756a3e201678
#
_entry.id   13533dcf062e0cc47692756a3e201678
#
_cell.length_a   1.000
_cell.length_b   1.000
_cell.length_c   1.000
_cell.angle_alpha   90.00
_cell.angle_beta   90.00
_cell.angle_gamma   90.00
#
_symmetry.space_group_name_H-M   'P 1'
#
loop_
_entity.id
_entity.type
_entity.pdbx_description
1 polymer ?
#
loop_
_entity_poly.entity_id
_entity_poly.type
_entity_poly.pdbx_seq_one_letter_code
_entity_poly.pdbx_strand_id
1 'polypeptide(L)'
;MNNIAQTQALTLNKNRTWIVVFFFCFICLVADGTDLMLLSYSLSSLKSEFGLTSLEAGTLGSLTLAGMAIGGIYGGWLCDRFGRVKTIIWSIVLFSLASGALGLANSYSQFAVIRFIASLGLGAVYVACTTLMAEYVPTRYRTTVLGTLQAGYSVGYIVATLLAGWILPEHGWRWLFYVSAIPVVLAVFMQIFVPESDIWLKARADRLKTKGTQPRTWTRSKGAGTFRQIWNDPAANRMFIFWALTACFLQFGYFGVNNWMPSYLEGELGIKFKSMTTYMVGTYTAMIVGKILAGIAADKFGRRATFAFGTLSTAAFLPIIVLFQTPETILPLMVTFGFLYGIPYAVNATYMTESFEAKFRGTAVGGAYNIGRIGAAIAPATIGFLATYASIGTGFLIMGAAYFICGVIPALFIKEKQFDPIKQ
;
A
#
# COMPACT_ATOMS: atom_id res chain seq x y z
N MET A 1 -17.61 45.59 -11.20
CA MET A 1 -16.44 45.28 -10.36
C MET A 1 -16.67 44.12 -9.36
N ASN A 2 -17.87 43.93 -8.81
CA ASN A 2 -18.14 42.83 -7.83
C ASN A 2 -18.03 41.41 -8.38
N ASN A 3 -18.35 41.16 -9.65
CA ASN A 3 -18.29 39.83 -10.24
C ASN A 3 -16.85 39.30 -10.44
N ILE A 4 -15.91 40.21 -10.75
CA ILE A 4 -14.49 39.83 -10.97
C ILE A 4 -13.83 39.45 -9.62
N ALA A 5 -14.13 40.24 -8.56
CA ALA A 5 -13.61 39.97 -7.22
C ALA A 5 -14.20 38.67 -6.62
N GLN A 6 -15.51 38.39 -6.84
CA GLN A 6 -16.11 37.12 -6.47
C GLN A 6 -15.56 35.93 -7.28
N THR A 7 -15.33 36.09 -8.55
CA THR A 7 -14.72 35.04 -9.40
C THR A 7 -13.26 34.81 -9.04
N GLN A 8 -12.50 35.85 -8.69
CA GLN A 8 -11.13 35.73 -8.17
C GLN A 8 -11.07 35.10 -6.79
N ALA A 9 -11.99 35.48 -5.89
CA ALA A 9 -12.08 34.84 -4.56
C ALA A 9 -12.47 33.36 -4.65
N LEU A 10 -13.38 32.99 -5.55
CA LEU A 10 -13.75 31.58 -5.82
C LEU A 10 -12.59 30.80 -6.47
N THR A 11 -11.82 31.42 -7.37
CA THR A 11 -10.63 30.78 -7.97
C THR A 11 -9.47 30.66 -6.99
N LEU A 12 -9.26 31.64 -6.11
CA LEU A 12 -8.25 31.58 -5.05
C LEU A 12 -8.60 30.52 -3.99
N ASN A 13 -9.87 30.35 -3.66
CA ASN A 13 -10.32 29.28 -2.75
C ASN A 13 -10.18 27.90 -3.40
N LYS A 14 -10.44 27.77 -4.70
CA LYS A 14 -10.29 26.53 -5.47
C LYS A 14 -8.82 26.09 -5.58
N ASN A 15 -7.86 27.01 -5.63
CA ASN A 15 -6.42 26.73 -5.70
C ASN A 15 -5.83 26.17 -4.39
N ARG A 16 -6.52 26.25 -3.26
CA ARG A 16 -6.04 25.73 -1.97
C ARG A 16 -6.80 24.48 -1.49
N THR A 17 -7.94 24.17 -2.09
CA THR A 17 -8.77 23.02 -1.68
C THR A 17 -8.01 21.70 -1.78
N TRP A 18 -7.13 21.53 -2.79
CA TRP A 18 -6.32 20.32 -2.93
C TRP A 18 -5.38 20.07 -1.74
N ILE A 19 -4.95 21.13 -1.03
CA ILE A 19 -4.09 21.02 0.16
C ILE A 19 -4.88 20.40 1.32
N VAL A 20 -6.14 20.84 1.49
CA VAL A 20 -7.04 20.28 2.52
C VAL A 20 -7.33 18.82 2.20
N VAL A 21 -7.67 18.52 0.94
CA VAL A 21 -7.88 17.14 0.48
C VAL A 21 -6.64 16.28 0.70
N PHE A 22 -5.45 16.81 0.37
CA PHE A 22 -4.18 16.12 0.61
C PHE A 22 -3.99 15.78 2.08
N PHE A 23 -4.19 16.75 2.97
CA PHE A 23 -4.01 16.56 4.40
C PHE A 23 -4.90 15.43 4.94
N PHE A 24 -6.19 15.45 4.60
CA PHE A 24 -7.11 14.39 5.03
C PHE A 24 -6.79 13.04 4.42
N CYS A 25 -6.52 12.97 3.12
CA CYS A 25 -6.12 11.72 2.46
C CYS A 25 -4.80 11.18 3.03
N PHE A 26 -3.84 12.06 3.34
CA PHE A 26 -2.56 11.66 3.94
C PHE A 26 -2.77 11.02 5.32
N ILE A 27 -3.57 11.66 6.20
CA ILE A 27 -3.89 11.10 7.52
C ILE A 27 -4.64 9.77 7.39
N CYS A 28 -5.55 9.64 6.43
CA CYS A 28 -6.23 8.37 6.16
C CYS A 28 -5.23 7.25 5.78
N LEU A 29 -4.22 7.55 4.95
CA LEU A 29 -3.19 6.56 4.61
C LEU A 29 -2.21 6.29 5.76
N VAL A 30 -1.96 7.28 6.63
CA VAL A 30 -1.23 7.05 7.90
C VAL A 30 -2.01 6.07 8.78
N ALA A 31 -3.31 6.29 8.95
CA ALA A 31 -4.16 5.40 9.75
C ALA A 31 -4.24 3.98 9.15
N ASP A 32 -4.37 3.86 7.82
CA ASP A 32 -4.35 2.58 7.09
C ASP A 32 -3.02 1.82 7.31
N GLY A 33 -1.88 2.50 7.09
CA GLY A 33 -0.56 1.91 7.33
C GLY A 33 -0.35 1.54 8.81
N THR A 34 -0.85 2.36 9.73
CA THR A 34 -0.79 2.07 11.17
C THR A 34 -1.53 0.77 11.47
N ASP A 35 -2.80 0.67 11.10
CA ASP A 35 -3.63 -0.51 11.36
C ASP A 35 -3.06 -1.78 10.74
N LEU A 36 -2.52 -1.69 9.53
CA LEU A 36 -1.87 -2.83 8.87
C LEU A 36 -0.72 -3.39 9.71
N MET A 37 0.12 -2.53 10.31
CA MET A 37 1.28 -2.96 11.09
C MET A 37 0.96 -3.37 12.52
N LEU A 38 -0.17 -2.93 13.11
CA LEU A 38 -0.57 -3.36 14.45
C LEU A 38 -0.73 -4.88 14.53
N LEU A 39 -1.21 -5.53 13.46
CA LEU A 39 -1.28 -6.99 13.40
C LEU A 39 0.11 -7.62 13.54
N SER A 40 1.11 -7.10 12.80
CA SER A 40 2.48 -7.64 12.82
C SER A 40 3.11 -7.58 14.21
N TYR A 41 2.89 -6.47 14.94
CA TYR A 41 3.37 -6.33 16.32
C TYR A 41 2.61 -7.21 17.31
N SER A 42 1.35 -7.52 17.02
CA SER A 42 0.50 -8.34 17.90
C SER A 42 0.66 -9.85 17.67
N LEU A 43 1.35 -10.27 16.59
CA LEU A 43 1.42 -11.68 16.20
C LEU A 43 1.98 -12.60 17.30
N SER A 44 3.06 -12.20 17.99
CA SER A 44 3.65 -12.97 19.08
C SER A 44 2.66 -13.16 20.23
N SER A 45 1.96 -12.11 20.62
CA SER A 45 0.95 -12.15 21.67
C SER A 45 -0.27 -12.98 21.29
N LEU A 46 -0.74 -12.86 20.05
CA LEU A 46 -1.87 -13.65 19.51
C LEU A 46 -1.51 -15.14 19.43
N LYS A 47 -0.28 -15.48 19.01
CA LYS A 47 0.21 -16.87 19.01
C LYS A 47 0.19 -17.46 20.40
N SER A 48 0.68 -16.73 21.38
CA SER A 48 0.74 -17.19 22.77
C SER A 48 -0.66 -17.36 23.36
N GLU A 49 -1.56 -16.40 23.14
CA GLU A 49 -2.89 -16.41 23.78
C GLU A 49 -3.86 -17.42 23.14
N PHE A 50 -3.86 -17.52 21.80
CA PHE A 50 -4.77 -18.42 21.09
C PHE A 50 -4.13 -19.77 20.77
N GLY A 51 -2.88 -20.02 21.18
CA GLY A 51 -2.17 -21.27 20.92
C GLY A 51 -1.92 -21.51 19.42
N LEU A 52 -1.67 -20.45 18.63
CA LEU A 52 -1.58 -20.53 17.18
C LEU A 52 -0.25 -21.13 16.72
N THR A 53 -0.34 -21.94 15.70
CA THR A 53 0.83 -22.31 14.88
C THR A 53 1.35 -21.09 14.10
N SER A 54 2.60 -21.14 13.66
CA SER A 54 3.15 -20.07 12.80
C SER A 54 2.39 -19.94 11.48
N LEU A 55 1.86 -21.04 10.95
CA LEU A 55 1.02 -21.03 9.75
C LEU A 55 -0.29 -20.26 9.99
N GLU A 56 -0.99 -20.51 11.10
CA GLU A 56 -2.23 -19.80 11.44
C GLU A 56 -1.97 -18.31 11.67
N ALA A 57 -0.88 -17.94 12.32
CA ALA A 57 -0.46 -16.55 12.48
C ALA A 57 -0.19 -15.88 11.12
N GLY A 58 0.49 -16.58 10.21
CA GLY A 58 0.73 -16.09 8.84
C GLY A 58 -0.55 -15.94 8.03
N THR A 59 -1.54 -16.82 8.22
CA THR A 59 -2.83 -16.73 7.52
C THR A 59 -3.62 -15.49 7.92
N LEU A 60 -3.47 -14.94 9.13
CA LEU A 60 -4.08 -13.66 9.51
C LEU A 60 -3.55 -12.51 8.65
N GLY A 61 -2.23 -12.48 8.39
CA GLY A 61 -1.62 -11.52 7.46
C GLY A 61 -2.13 -11.70 6.03
N SER A 62 -2.21 -12.95 5.56
CA SER A 62 -2.73 -13.30 4.23
C SER A 62 -4.18 -12.90 4.05
N LEU A 63 -5.04 -13.16 5.03
CA LEU A 63 -6.45 -12.73 5.02
C LEU A 63 -6.58 -11.21 4.99
N THR A 64 -5.71 -10.50 5.74
CA THR A 64 -5.67 -9.04 5.70
C THR A 64 -5.40 -8.52 4.30
N LEU A 65 -4.36 -9.02 3.63
CA LEU A 65 -3.96 -8.57 2.31
C LEU A 65 -4.96 -9.00 1.21
N ALA A 66 -5.55 -10.19 1.34
CA ALA A 66 -6.64 -10.62 0.48
C ALA A 66 -7.89 -9.73 0.64
N GLY A 67 -8.26 -9.40 1.88
CA GLY A 67 -9.35 -8.47 2.17
C GLY A 67 -9.09 -7.08 1.57
N MET A 68 -7.86 -6.56 1.70
CA MET A 68 -7.48 -5.28 1.08
C MET A 68 -7.55 -5.33 -0.46
N ALA A 69 -7.20 -6.45 -1.09
CA ALA A 69 -7.31 -6.61 -2.54
C ALA A 69 -8.76 -6.55 -3.00
N ILE A 70 -9.64 -7.31 -2.34
CA ILE A 70 -11.08 -7.35 -2.60
C ILE A 70 -11.70 -5.98 -2.30
N GLY A 71 -11.39 -5.40 -1.14
CA GLY A 71 -11.85 -4.08 -0.72
C GLY A 71 -11.45 -2.97 -1.69
N GLY A 72 -10.25 -3.03 -2.25
CA GLY A 72 -9.78 -2.09 -3.27
C GLY A 72 -10.59 -2.17 -4.57
N ILE A 73 -10.94 -3.37 -5.03
CA ILE A 73 -11.76 -3.57 -6.23
C ILE A 73 -13.18 -3.02 -5.99
N TYR A 74 -13.82 -3.41 -4.89
CA TYR A 74 -15.14 -2.90 -4.54
C TYR A 74 -15.14 -1.42 -4.21
N GLY A 75 -14.08 -0.91 -3.56
CA GLY A 75 -13.88 0.50 -3.27
C GLY A 75 -13.83 1.36 -4.52
N GLY A 76 -13.15 0.91 -5.57
CA GLY A 76 -13.17 1.57 -6.87
C GLY A 76 -14.58 1.67 -7.47
N TRP A 77 -15.34 0.57 -7.43
CA TRP A 77 -16.73 0.56 -7.87
C TRP A 77 -17.63 1.48 -7.01
N LEU A 78 -17.45 1.48 -5.68
CA LEU A 78 -18.17 2.37 -4.78
C LEU A 78 -17.86 3.86 -5.08
N CYS A 79 -16.60 4.20 -5.33
CA CYS A 79 -16.16 5.53 -5.72
C CYS A 79 -16.91 6.04 -6.95
N ASP A 80 -17.02 5.21 -7.96
CA ASP A 80 -17.69 5.60 -9.21
C ASP A 80 -19.20 5.73 -9.06
N ARG A 81 -19.81 4.93 -8.18
CA ARG A 81 -21.27 4.90 -8.00
C ARG A 81 -21.75 5.95 -7.00
N PHE A 82 -21.09 6.07 -5.85
CA PHE A 82 -21.57 6.86 -4.70
C PHE A 82 -20.78 8.13 -4.44
N GLY A 83 -19.58 8.25 -4.99
CA GLY A 83 -18.67 9.37 -4.80
C GLY A 83 -17.40 8.99 -4.03
N ARG A 84 -16.37 9.80 -4.20
CA ARG A 84 -15.04 9.52 -3.63
C ARG A 84 -15.05 9.74 -2.12
N VAL A 85 -15.54 10.91 -1.68
CA VAL A 85 -15.55 11.29 -0.26
C VAL A 85 -16.45 10.37 0.55
N LYS A 86 -17.64 10.03 0.05
CA LYS A 86 -18.54 9.09 0.73
C LYS A 86 -17.91 7.70 0.88
N THR A 87 -17.23 7.23 -0.16
CA THR A 87 -16.55 5.93 -0.10
C THR A 87 -15.42 5.94 0.93
N ILE A 88 -14.63 7.02 1.02
CA ILE A 88 -13.60 7.16 2.04
C ILE A 88 -14.23 7.12 3.44
N ILE A 89 -15.29 7.88 3.67
CA ILE A 89 -15.99 7.95 4.97
C ILE A 89 -16.49 6.56 5.38
N TRP A 90 -17.22 5.85 4.52
CA TRP A 90 -17.72 4.51 4.83
C TRP A 90 -16.59 3.52 5.08
N SER A 91 -15.52 3.63 4.32
CA SER A 91 -14.34 2.76 4.46
C SER A 91 -13.61 3.01 5.78
N ILE A 92 -13.44 4.29 6.19
CA ILE A 92 -12.85 4.65 7.49
C ILE A 92 -13.72 4.12 8.63
N VAL A 93 -15.03 4.33 8.58
CA VAL A 93 -15.96 3.84 9.60
C VAL A 93 -15.87 2.31 9.69
N LEU A 94 -15.91 1.62 8.54
CA LEU A 94 -15.83 0.15 8.50
C LEU A 94 -14.54 -0.36 9.13
N PHE A 95 -13.37 0.10 8.65
CA PHE A 95 -12.11 -0.44 9.14
C PHE A 95 -11.87 -0.05 10.60
N SER A 96 -12.16 1.19 10.99
CA SER A 96 -11.91 1.65 12.36
C SER A 96 -12.75 0.90 13.38
N LEU A 97 -14.05 0.74 13.13
CA LEU A 97 -14.93 0.01 14.04
C LEU A 97 -14.62 -1.48 14.07
N ALA A 98 -14.37 -2.07 12.91
CA ALA A 98 -14.01 -3.48 12.84
C ALA A 98 -12.63 -3.74 13.49
N SER A 99 -11.62 -2.88 13.24
CA SER A 99 -10.32 -3.02 13.90
C SER A 99 -10.43 -2.82 15.42
N GLY A 100 -11.23 -1.86 15.89
CA GLY A 100 -11.53 -1.72 17.32
C GLY A 100 -12.19 -2.97 17.92
N ALA A 101 -13.09 -3.61 17.17
CA ALA A 101 -13.76 -4.84 17.59
C ALA A 101 -12.80 -6.05 17.69
N LEU A 102 -11.62 -6.02 17.04
CA LEU A 102 -10.60 -7.07 17.22
C LEU A 102 -10.16 -7.22 18.66
N GLY A 103 -10.13 -6.12 19.43
CA GLY A 103 -9.80 -6.17 20.86
C GLY A 103 -10.80 -6.98 21.70
N LEU A 104 -11.99 -7.27 21.18
CA LEU A 104 -13.02 -8.08 21.83
C LEU A 104 -12.96 -9.58 21.42
N ALA A 105 -12.08 -9.95 20.48
CA ALA A 105 -11.99 -11.31 20.00
C ALA A 105 -11.42 -12.24 21.06
N ASN A 106 -12.08 -13.40 21.25
CA ASN A 106 -11.70 -14.43 22.20
C ASN A 106 -11.26 -15.73 21.52
N SER A 107 -11.24 -15.78 20.19
CA SER A 107 -10.79 -16.94 19.42
C SER A 107 -10.16 -16.51 18.11
N TYR A 108 -9.30 -17.38 17.57
CA TYR A 108 -8.70 -17.23 16.25
C TYR A 108 -9.74 -16.94 15.16
N SER A 109 -10.81 -17.72 15.11
CA SER A 109 -11.85 -17.61 14.07
C SER A 109 -12.57 -16.24 14.12
N GLN A 110 -12.90 -15.76 15.34
CA GLN A 110 -13.49 -14.44 15.51
C GLN A 110 -12.53 -13.34 15.05
N PHE A 111 -11.27 -13.42 15.48
CA PHE A 111 -10.24 -12.47 15.07
C PHE A 111 -10.06 -12.47 13.55
N ALA A 112 -9.94 -13.63 12.92
CA ALA A 112 -9.74 -13.77 11.48
C ALA A 112 -10.89 -13.17 10.66
N VAL A 113 -12.15 -13.44 11.04
CA VAL A 113 -13.33 -12.90 10.35
C VAL A 113 -13.41 -11.38 10.50
N ILE A 114 -13.27 -10.86 11.72
CA ILE A 114 -13.31 -9.42 11.97
C ILE A 114 -12.15 -8.72 11.24
N ARG A 115 -10.94 -9.31 11.25
CA ARG A 115 -9.77 -8.78 10.54
C ARG A 115 -9.99 -8.72 9.03
N PHE A 116 -10.59 -9.75 8.44
CA PHE A 116 -10.93 -9.75 7.03
C PHE A 116 -11.93 -8.63 6.69
N ILE A 117 -12.97 -8.43 7.52
CA ILE A 117 -13.94 -7.34 7.33
C ILE A 117 -13.28 -5.97 7.45
N ALA A 118 -12.42 -5.75 8.45
CA ALA A 118 -11.65 -4.52 8.60
C ALA A 118 -10.81 -4.23 7.36
N SER A 119 -10.17 -5.27 6.81
CA SER A 119 -9.30 -5.17 5.65
C SER A 119 -10.01 -4.76 4.36
N LEU A 120 -11.29 -5.07 4.21
CA LEU A 120 -12.10 -4.55 3.10
C LEU A 120 -12.16 -3.01 3.13
N GLY A 121 -12.32 -2.42 4.32
CA GLY A 121 -12.29 -0.98 4.51
C GLY A 121 -10.93 -0.38 4.19
N LEU A 122 -9.82 -0.98 4.67
CA LEU A 122 -8.45 -0.53 4.41
C LEU A 122 -8.15 -0.48 2.91
N GLY A 123 -8.47 -1.55 2.16
CA GLY A 123 -8.27 -1.58 0.72
C GLY A 123 -9.07 -0.53 -0.04
N ALA A 124 -10.31 -0.26 0.39
CA ALA A 124 -11.19 0.73 -0.23
C ALA A 124 -10.73 2.17 0.05
N VAL A 125 -10.27 2.48 1.28
CA VAL A 125 -9.70 3.79 1.65
C VAL A 125 -8.54 4.16 0.74
N TYR A 126 -7.60 3.23 0.53
CA TYR A 126 -6.43 3.46 -0.32
C TYR A 126 -6.82 3.90 -1.74
N VAL A 127 -7.71 3.14 -2.37
CA VAL A 127 -8.16 3.42 -3.75
C VAL A 127 -8.92 4.74 -3.80
N ALA A 128 -9.79 5.00 -2.84
CA ALA A 128 -10.62 6.20 -2.82
C ALA A 128 -9.79 7.47 -2.57
N CYS A 129 -8.85 7.45 -1.64
CA CYS A 129 -7.94 8.57 -1.34
C CYS A 129 -7.03 8.90 -2.53
N THR A 130 -6.44 7.89 -3.16
CA THR A 130 -5.58 8.10 -4.33
C THR A 130 -6.36 8.63 -5.52
N THR A 131 -7.58 8.15 -5.75
CA THR A 131 -8.46 8.64 -6.81
C THR A 131 -8.89 10.08 -6.56
N LEU A 132 -9.37 10.40 -5.35
CA LEU A 132 -9.79 11.75 -4.98
C LEU A 132 -8.64 12.73 -5.16
N MET A 133 -7.45 12.37 -4.67
CA MET A 133 -6.26 13.23 -4.76
C MET A 133 -5.85 13.46 -6.21
N ALA A 134 -5.88 12.44 -7.06
CA ALA A 134 -5.56 12.56 -8.49
C ALA A 134 -6.50 13.51 -9.25
N GLU A 135 -7.75 13.64 -8.80
CA GLU A 135 -8.77 14.54 -9.38
C GLU A 135 -8.61 16.01 -8.93
N TYR A 136 -8.07 16.23 -7.72
CA TYR A 136 -7.90 17.59 -7.17
C TYR A 136 -6.55 18.23 -7.49
N VAL A 137 -5.48 17.43 -7.57
CA VAL A 137 -4.11 17.95 -7.78
C VAL A 137 -3.93 18.50 -9.18
N PRO A 138 -3.37 19.74 -9.31
CA PRO A 138 -2.93 20.28 -10.59
C PRO A 138 -1.95 19.33 -11.29
N THR A 139 -2.09 19.16 -12.60
CA THR A 139 -1.29 18.21 -13.40
C THR A 139 0.22 18.43 -13.21
N ARG A 140 0.66 19.68 -13.06
CA ARG A 140 2.07 20.04 -12.83
C ARG A 140 2.70 19.37 -11.61
N TYR A 141 1.93 19.15 -10.53
CA TYR A 141 2.45 18.61 -9.26
C TYR A 141 1.95 17.18 -8.95
N ARG A 142 1.18 16.60 -9.89
CA ARG A 142 0.43 15.36 -9.63
C ARG A 142 1.33 14.20 -9.18
N THR A 143 2.45 13.96 -9.87
CA THR A 143 3.36 12.85 -9.55
C THR A 143 4.00 13.05 -8.17
N THR A 144 4.49 14.25 -7.88
CA THR A 144 5.10 14.57 -6.58
C THR A 144 4.10 14.42 -5.43
N VAL A 145 2.89 14.97 -5.60
CA VAL A 145 1.87 14.95 -4.54
C VAL A 145 1.36 13.53 -4.29
N LEU A 146 1.12 12.73 -5.34
CA LEU A 146 0.71 11.33 -5.18
C LEU A 146 1.85 10.48 -4.58
N GLY A 147 3.09 10.74 -4.96
CA GLY A 147 4.27 10.10 -4.34
C GLY A 147 4.39 10.43 -2.85
N THR A 148 4.22 11.71 -2.48
CA THR A 148 4.22 12.15 -1.07
C THR A 148 3.03 11.54 -0.31
N LEU A 149 1.86 11.43 -0.94
CA LEU A 149 0.70 10.78 -0.35
C LEU A 149 1.02 9.32 0.04
N GLN A 150 1.75 8.59 -0.81
CA GLN A 150 2.20 7.22 -0.53
C GLN A 150 3.18 7.12 0.64
N ALA A 151 3.92 8.18 0.96
CA ALA A 151 4.76 8.21 2.15
C ALA A 151 3.94 8.13 3.45
N GLY A 152 2.65 8.45 3.41
CA GLY A 152 1.73 8.27 4.53
C GLY A 152 1.76 6.85 5.12
N TYR A 153 1.88 5.82 4.27
CA TYR A 153 2.05 4.43 4.75
C TYR A 153 3.31 4.26 5.62
N SER A 154 4.44 4.79 5.18
CA SER A 154 5.70 4.66 5.94
C SER A 154 5.64 5.42 7.26
N VAL A 155 4.98 6.58 7.27
CA VAL A 155 4.68 7.32 8.51
C VAL A 155 3.75 6.50 9.41
N GLY A 156 2.73 5.87 8.85
CA GLY A 156 1.83 4.96 9.57
C GLY A 156 2.57 3.79 10.22
N TYR A 157 3.55 3.22 9.55
CA TYR A 157 4.40 2.17 10.11
C TYR A 157 5.21 2.65 11.32
N ILE A 158 5.74 3.88 11.27
CA ILE A 158 6.42 4.49 12.42
C ILE A 158 5.42 4.71 13.56
N VAL A 159 4.24 5.24 13.27
CA VAL A 159 3.18 5.45 14.28
C VAL A 159 2.78 4.12 14.94
N ALA A 160 2.57 3.07 14.15
CA ALA A 160 2.28 1.72 14.67
C ALA A 160 3.38 1.19 15.59
N THR A 161 4.64 1.40 15.18
CA THR A 161 5.81 0.98 15.96
C THR A 161 5.85 1.69 17.32
N LEU A 162 5.63 3.01 17.34
CA LEU A 162 5.61 3.78 18.57
C LEU A 162 4.43 3.42 19.47
N LEU A 163 3.23 3.24 18.90
CA LEU A 163 2.05 2.78 19.65
C LEU A 163 2.28 1.39 20.24
N ALA A 164 2.81 0.47 19.46
CA ALA A 164 3.13 -0.88 19.93
C ALA A 164 4.18 -0.83 21.06
N GLY A 165 5.24 -0.03 20.89
CA GLY A 165 6.30 0.15 21.89
C GLY A 165 5.79 0.67 23.23
N TRP A 166 4.75 1.49 23.20
CA TRP A 166 4.15 2.07 24.41
C TRP A 166 3.04 1.17 25.01
N ILE A 167 2.15 0.64 24.17
CA ILE A 167 0.92 -0.02 24.65
C ILE A 167 1.15 -1.51 24.98
N LEU A 168 1.89 -2.25 24.10
CA LEU A 168 2.01 -3.70 24.23
C LEU A 168 2.61 -4.16 25.59
N PRO A 169 3.69 -3.56 26.11
CA PRO A 169 4.30 -4.03 27.34
C PRO A 169 3.42 -3.85 28.59
N GLU A 170 2.57 -2.82 28.62
CA GLU A 170 1.79 -2.46 29.81
C GLU A 170 0.30 -2.88 29.72
N HIS A 171 -0.27 -2.82 28.51
CA HIS A 171 -1.71 -2.97 28.32
C HIS A 171 -2.09 -4.17 27.42
N GLY A 172 -1.10 -4.78 26.75
CA GLY A 172 -1.33 -5.92 25.86
C GLY A 172 -1.92 -5.55 24.50
N TRP A 173 -2.04 -6.56 23.64
CA TRP A 173 -2.40 -6.39 22.23
C TRP A 173 -3.84 -5.89 22.00
N ARG A 174 -4.78 -6.17 22.90
CA ARG A 174 -6.18 -5.70 22.76
C ARG A 174 -6.28 -4.21 22.71
N TRP A 175 -5.51 -3.51 23.53
CA TRP A 175 -5.50 -2.06 23.56
C TRP A 175 -4.97 -1.43 22.29
N LEU A 176 -4.05 -2.09 21.56
CA LEU A 176 -3.62 -1.63 20.24
C LEU A 176 -4.79 -1.54 19.28
N PHE A 177 -5.67 -2.55 19.30
CA PHE A 177 -6.84 -2.56 18.42
C PHE A 177 -7.94 -1.60 18.90
N TYR A 178 -8.12 -1.40 20.20
CA TYR A 178 -9.03 -0.34 20.68
C TYR A 178 -8.62 1.05 20.22
N VAL A 179 -7.33 1.35 20.24
CA VAL A 179 -6.77 2.63 19.75
C VAL A 179 -6.96 2.76 18.23
N SER A 180 -6.94 1.66 17.48
CA SER A 180 -7.19 1.68 16.03
C SER A 180 -8.63 2.04 15.64
N ALA A 181 -9.55 2.18 16.60
CA ALA A 181 -10.88 2.74 16.39
C ALA A 181 -10.88 4.28 16.27
N ILE A 182 -9.87 4.97 16.80
CA ILE A 182 -9.79 6.44 16.84
C ILE A 182 -9.94 7.08 15.44
N PRO A 183 -9.38 6.53 14.34
CA PRO A 183 -9.55 7.11 13.02
C PRO A 183 -11.00 7.29 12.56
N VAL A 184 -11.99 6.64 13.19
CA VAL A 184 -13.42 6.90 12.91
C VAL A 184 -13.78 8.38 13.02
N VAL A 185 -13.10 9.14 13.89
CA VAL A 185 -13.29 10.59 14.04
C VAL A 185 -12.94 11.35 12.75
N LEU A 186 -11.99 10.85 11.98
CA LEU A 186 -11.63 11.44 10.67
C LEU A 186 -12.81 11.42 9.69
N ALA A 187 -13.70 10.43 9.79
CA ALA A 187 -14.88 10.36 8.93
C ALA A 187 -15.80 11.57 9.14
N VAL A 188 -15.96 12.04 10.39
CA VAL A 188 -16.75 13.24 10.73
C VAL A 188 -16.08 14.49 10.15
N PHE A 189 -14.79 14.66 10.35
CA PHE A 189 -14.06 15.81 9.82
C PHE A 189 -14.03 15.81 8.30
N MET A 190 -13.83 14.66 7.66
CA MET A 190 -13.91 14.55 6.20
C MET A 190 -15.27 14.96 5.65
N GLN A 191 -16.36 14.57 6.31
CA GLN A 191 -17.72 14.95 5.91
C GLN A 191 -17.93 16.47 5.94
N ILE A 192 -17.27 17.18 6.87
CA ILE A 192 -17.43 18.62 7.05
C ILE A 192 -16.51 19.43 6.13
N PHE A 193 -15.24 19.01 5.99
CA PHE A 193 -14.20 19.84 5.39
C PHE A 193 -13.81 19.46 3.96
N VAL A 194 -14.10 18.23 3.53
CA VAL A 194 -13.65 17.73 2.21
C VAL A 194 -14.82 17.72 1.23
N PRO A 195 -14.80 18.57 0.19
CA PRO A 195 -15.85 18.56 -0.82
C PRO A 195 -15.70 17.36 -1.76
N GLU A 196 -16.84 16.90 -2.30
CA GLU A 196 -16.85 15.84 -3.32
C GLU A 196 -16.24 16.32 -4.64
N SER A 197 -15.64 15.41 -5.39
CA SER A 197 -14.98 15.68 -6.66
C SER A 197 -15.93 16.35 -7.69
N ASP A 198 -15.53 17.51 -8.20
CA ASP A 198 -16.24 18.21 -9.30
C ASP A 198 -16.36 17.33 -10.55
N ILE A 199 -15.32 16.51 -10.84
CA ILE A 199 -15.29 15.60 -11.99
C ILE A 199 -16.40 14.55 -11.83
N TRP A 200 -16.51 13.97 -10.63
CA TRP A 200 -17.56 13.01 -10.35
C TRP A 200 -18.96 13.62 -10.35
N LEU A 201 -19.12 14.80 -9.76
CA LEU A 201 -20.41 15.52 -9.74
C LEU A 201 -20.93 15.78 -11.15
N LYS A 202 -20.06 16.27 -12.05
CA LYS A 202 -20.39 16.48 -13.47
C LYS A 202 -20.77 15.16 -14.16
N ALA A 203 -19.94 14.13 -14.03
CA ALA A 203 -20.22 12.82 -14.61
C ALA A 203 -21.54 12.21 -14.08
N ARG A 204 -21.88 12.44 -12.79
CA ARG A 204 -23.17 12.02 -12.22
C ARG A 204 -24.34 12.80 -12.82
N ALA A 205 -24.21 14.13 -12.97
CA ALA A 205 -25.25 14.99 -13.57
C ALA A 205 -25.54 14.55 -15.02
N ASP A 206 -24.48 14.27 -15.80
CA ASP A 206 -24.63 13.81 -17.19
C ASP A 206 -25.30 12.43 -17.28
N ARG A 207 -24.96 11.51 -16.38
CA ARG A 207 -25.62 10.21 -16.27
C ARG A 207 -27.12 10.33 -15.93
N LEU A 208 -27.50 11.32 -15.14
CA LEU A 208 -28.92 11.55 -14.78
C LEU A 208 -29.70 12.15 -15.96
N LYS A 209 -29.09 13.04 -16.74
CA LYS A 209 -29.67 13.62 -17.96
C LYS A 209 -29.91 12.55 -19.04
N THR A 210 -28.95 11.64 -19.22
CA THR A 210 -29.02 10.57 -20.24
C THR A 210 -30.00 9.46 -19.87
N LYS A 211 -30.39 9.31 -18.59
CA LYS A 211 -31.40 8.31 -18.14
C LYS A 211 -32.79 8.54 -18.70
N GLY A 212 -33.08 9.73 -19.26
CA GLY A 212 -34.38 10.04 -19.88
C GLY A 212 -34.49 9.65 -21.36
N THR A 213 -33.41 9.27 -22.05
CA THR A 213 -33.41 9.26 -23.52
C THR A 213 -32.89 7.98 -24.21
N GLN A 214 -32.35 7.00 -23.50
CA GLN A 214 -31.92 5.75 -24.17
C GLN A 214 -32.12 4.49 -23.31
N PRO A 215 -32.48 3.33 -23.95
CA PRO A 215 -32.58 2.06 -23.27
C PRO A 215 -31.21 1.62 -22.76
N ARG A 216 -31.22 0.93 -21.60
CA ARG A 216 -30.09 0.32 -20.92
C ARG A 216 -29.30 -0.63 -21.82
N THR A 217 -28.51 -0.11 -22.74
CA THR A 217 -27.36 -0.88 -23.19
C THR A 217 -26.29 -0.76 -22.12
N TRP A 218 -26.00 -1.84 -21.43
CA TRP A 218 -24.81 -2.01 -20.63
C TRP A 218 -23.62 -1.66 -21.54
N THR A 219 -23.14 -0.42 -21.48
CA THR A 219 -21.84 -0.12 -22.07
C THR A 219 -20.85 -0.96 -21.31
N ARG A 220 -20.51 -2.10 -21.91
CA ARG A 220 -19.45 -2.99 -21.51
C ARG A 220 -18.27 -2.12 -21.11
N SER A 221 -17.85 -2.17 -19.84
CA SER A 221 -16.77 -1.38 -19.30
C SER A 221 -15.66 -1.23 -20.35
N LYS A 222 -15.27 0.03 -20.67
CA LYS A 222 -14.18 0.27 -21.64
C LYS A 222 -12.94 -0.57 -21.32
N GLY A 223 -12.75 -0.95 -20.04
CA GLY A 223 -11.67 -1.82 -19.58
C GLY A 223 -11.67 -3.23 -20.16
N ALA A 224 -12.83 -3.87 -20.35
CA ALA A 224 -12.88 -5.23 -20.91
C ALA A 224 -12.45 -5.26 -22.38
N GLY A 225 -12.79 -4.23 -23.16
CA GLY A 225 -12.31 -4.08 -24.54
C GLY A 225 -10.81 -3.78 -24.61
N THR A 226 -10.31 -2.97 -23.68
CA THR A 226 -8.89 -2.62 -23.58
C THR A 226 -8.04 -3.81 -23.13
N PHE A 227 -8.53 -4.66 -22.20
CA PHE A 227 -7.86 -5.88 -21.79
C PHE A 227 -7.69 -6.85 -22.97
N ARG A 228 -8.75 -7.01 -23.80
CA ARG A 228 -8.68 -7.82 -25.02
C ARG A 228 -7.68 -7.25 -26.03
N GLN A 229 -7.56 -5.94 -26.13
CA GLN A 229 -6.55 -5.29 -26.98
C GLN A 229 -5.13 -5.56 -26.50
N ILE A 230 -4.87 -5.48 -25.17
CA ILE A 230 -3.58 -5.85 -24.59
C ILE A 230 -3.25 -7.30 -24.90
N TRP A 231 -4.23 -8.20 -24.77
CA TRP A 231 -4.03 -9.64 -25.02
C TRP A 231 -3.75 -9.98 -26.47
N ASN A 232 -4.35 -9.25 -27.40
CA ASN A 232 -4.19 -9.45 -28.85
C ASN A 232 -2.93 -8.75 -29.43
N ASP A 233 -2.29 -7.86 -28.68
CA ASP A 233 -1.03 -7.21 -29.06
C ASP A 233 0.13 -7.95 -28.40
N PRO A 234 0.96 -8.71 -29.17
CA PRO A 234 2.03 -9.55 -28.58
C PRO A 234 3.05 -8.74 -27.77
N ALA A 235 3.32 -7.51 -28.15
CA ALA A 235 4.28 -6.64 -27.44
C ALA A 235 3.69 -6.14 -26.11
N ALA A 236 2.43 -5.69 -26.14
CA ALA A 236 1.72 -5.23 -24.95
C ALA A 236 1.43 -6.37 -23.98
N ASN A 237 1.06 -7.56 -24.48
CA ASN A 237 0.83 -8.75 -23.67
C ASN A 237 2.10 -9.20 -22.95
N ARG A 238 3.20 -9.32 -23.68
CA ARG A 238 4.51 -9.69 -23.12
C ARG A 238 4.93 -8.70 -22.01
N MET A 239 4.78 -7.41 -22.26
CA MET A 239 5.08 -6.35 -21.29
C MET A 239 4.17 -6.45 -20.05
N PHE A 240 2.89 -6.72 -20.26
CA PHE A 240 1.90 -6.91 -19.18
C PHE A 240 2.27 -8.10 -18.28
N ILE A 241 2.65 -9.24 -18.88
CA ILE A 241 3.06 -10.44 -18.13
C ILE A 241 4.32 -10.16 -17.31
N PHE A 242 5.34 -9.53 -17.88
CA PHE A 242 6.55 -9.20 -17.14
C PHE A 242 6.29 -8.25 -15.97
N TRP A 243 5.43 -7.25 -16.16
CA TRP A 243 5.07 -6.35 -15.07
C TRP A 243 4.18 -7.01 -14.02
N ALA A 244 3.26 -7.90 -14.40
CA ALA A 244 2.44 -8.66 -13.47
C ALA A 244 3.30 -9.58 -12.59
N LEU A 245 4.28 -10.27 -13.18
CA LEU A 245 5.24 -11.10 -12.44
C LEU A 245 6.13 -10.23 -11.53
N THR A 246 6.70 -9.15 -12.06
CA THR A 246 7.50 -8.20 -11.26
C THR A 246 6.73 -7.67 -10.06
N ALA A 247 5.47 -7.23 -10.26
CA ALA A 247 4.62 -6.74 -9.19
C ALA A 247 4.27 -7.86 -8.18
N CYS A 248 4.06 -9.09 -8.65
CA CYS A 248 3.79 -10.23 -7.79
C CYS A 248 4.97 -10.52 -6.86
N PHE A 249 6.19 -10.65 -7.40
CA PHE A 249 7.38 -10.90 -6.60
C PHE A 249 7.77 -9.72 -5.70
N LEU A 250 7.59 -8.49 -6.18
CA LEU A 250 7.82 -7.29 -5.37
C LEU A 250 6.91 -7.26 -4.14
N GLN A 251 5.61 -7.46 -4.33
CA GLN A 251 4.65 -7.42 -3.24
C GLN A 251 4.77 -8.65 -2.33
N PHE A 252 5.08 -9.83 -2.89
CA PHE A 252 5.38 -11.03 -2.11
C PHE A 252 6.54 -10.78 -1.14
N GLY A 253 7.69 -10.30 -1.63
CA GLY A 253 8.84 -9.99 -0.78
C GLY A 253 8.52 -8.90 0.25
N TYR A 254 7.85 -7.82 -0.16
CA TYR A 254 7.56 -6.69 0.71
C TYR A 254 6.62 -7.05 1.87
N PHE A 255 5.46 -7.59 1.58
CA PHE A 255 4.48 -7.88 2.63
C PHE A 255 4.88 -9.08 3.49
N GLY A 256 5.62 -10.05 2.93
CA GLY A 256 6.19 -11.14 3.70
C GLY A 256 7.13 -10.61 4.79
N VAL A 257 8.12 -9.83 4.41
CA VAL A 257 9.10 -9.27 5.36
C VAL A 257 8.42 -8.33 6.37
N ASN A 258 7.59 -7.38 5.93
CA ASN A 258 6.94 -6.43 6.85
C ASN A 258 6.05 -7.14 7.89
N ASN A 259 5.33 -8.17 7.48
CA ASN A 259 4.43 -8.88 8.39
C ASN A 259 5.17 -9.65 9.48
N TRP A 260 6.34 -10.19 9.17
CA TRP A 260 7.06 -11.08 10.07
C TRP A 260 8.31 -10.47 10.74
N MET A 261 8.76 -9.29 10.30
CA MET A 261 9.96 -8.67 10.84
C MET A 261 9.92 -8.43 12.36
N PRO A 262 8.81 -7.90 12.95
CA PRO A 262 8.73 -7.79 14.40
C PRO A 262 8.85 -9.15 15.11
N SER A 263 8.13 -10.17 14.64
CA SER A 263 8.19 -11.52 15.22
C SER A 263 9.55 -12.19 15.04
N TYR A 264 10.28 -11.90 13.97
CA TYR A 264 11.64 -12.35 13.75
C TYR A 264 12.59 -11.75 14.79
N LEU A 265 12.55 -10.44 14.97
CA LEU A 265 13.41 -9.73 15.90
C LEU A 265 13.15 -10.15 17.35
N GLU A 266 11.88 -10.27 17.75
CA GLU A 266 11.48 -10.64 19.10
C GLU A 266 11.61 -12.14 19.35
N GLY A 267 11.01 -12.96 18.49
CA GLY A 267 10.84 -14.40 18.71
C GLY A 267 12.06 -15.24 18.35
N GLU A 268 12.75 -14.94 17.25
CA GLU A 268 13.94 -15.69 16.83
C GLU A 268 15.25 -15.10 17.35
N LEU A 269 15.38 -13.77 17.34
CA LEU A 269 16.62 -13.15 17.82
C LEU A 269 16.59 -12.80 19.30
N GLY A 270 15.46 -12.95 19.99
CA GLY A 270 15.32 -12.66 21.41
C GLY A 270 15.54 -11.18 21.76
N ILE A 271 15.33 -10.29 20.80
CA ILE A 271 15.55 -8.85 21.00
C ILE A 271 14.43 -8.30 21.89
N LYS A 272 14.81 -7.60 22.97
CA LYS A 272 13.85 -6.96 23.86
C LYS A 272 12.95 -6.01 23.07
N PHE A 273 11.66 -6.02 23.38
CA PHE A 273 10.63 -5.25 22.66
C PHE A 273 10.97 -3.77 22.49
N LYS A 274 11.53 -3.12 23.52
CA LYS A 274 11.96 -1.72 23.46
C LYS A 274 13.07 -1.49 22.42
N SER A 275 14.06 -2.38 22.33
CA SER A 275 15.12 -2.28 21.32
C SER A 275 14.58 -2.54 19.92
N MET A 276 13.69 -3.55 19.76
CA MET A 276 13.00 -3.84 18.51
C MET A 276 12.25 -2.59 17.99
N THR A 277 11.53 -1.88 18.85
CA THR A 277 10.84 -0.63 18.49
C THR A 277 11.83 0.39 17.90
N THR A 278 12.98 0.58 18.53
CA THR A 278 14.02 1.50 18.03
C THR A 278 14.54 1.06 16.65
N TYR A 279 14.79 -0.22 16.46
CA TYR A 279 15.28 -0.77 15.18
C TYR A 279 14.25 -0.59 14.05
N MET A 280 12.98 -0.84 14.34
CA MET A 280 11.91 -0.67 13.36
C MET A 280 11.67 0.80 12.99
N VAL A 281 11.71 1.73 13.96
CA VAL A 281 11.64 3.18 13.67
C VAL A 281 12.80 3.61 12.79
N GLY A 282 14.03 3.17 13.10
CA GLY A 282 15.21 3.42 12.29
C GLY A 282 15.05 2.90 10.86
N THR A 283 14.57 1.66 10.72
CA THR A 283 14.31 1.01 9.42
C THR A 283 13.30 1.79 8.58
N TYR A 284 12.16 2.16 9.14
CA TYR A 284 11.13 2.88 8.39
C TYR A 284 11.51 4.33 8.08
N THR A 285 12.26 4.98 8.97
CA THR A 285 12.82 6.31 8.69
C THR A 285 13.83 6.24 7.53
N ALA A 286 14.73 5.27 7.54
CA ALA A 286 15.67 5.04 6.46
C ALA A 286 14.94 4.68 5.14
N MET A 287 13.84 3.94 5.22
CA MET A 287 12.99 3.61 4.07
C MET A 287 12.38 4.87 3.42
N ILE A 288 11.95 5.86 4.21
CA ILE A 288 11.46 7.13 3.68
C ILE A 288 12.58 7.86 2.94
N VAL A 289 13.77 7.95 3.55
CA VAL A 289 14.94 8.56 2.91
C VAL A 289 15.31 7.84 1.62
N GLY A 290 15.33 6.50 1.65
CA GLY A 290 15.59 5.65 0.48
C GLY A 290 14.61 5.92 -0.66
N LYS A 291 13.31 6.05 -0.36
CA LYS A 291 12.27 6.39 -1.36
C LYS A 291 12.51 7.77 -2.00
N ILE A 292 12.87 8.78 -1.21
CA ILE A 292 13.10 10.14 -1.72
C ILE A 292 14.33 10.16 -2.63
N LEU A 293 15.44 9.58 -2.18
CA LEU A 293 16.68 9.54 -2.96
C LEU A 293 16.56 8.67 -4.20
N ALA A 294 15.76 7.59 -4.13
CA ALA A 294 15.48 6.75 -5.30
C ALA A 294 14.73 7.50 -6.40
N GLY A 295 13.81 8.40 -6.06
CA GLY A 295 13.15 9.26 -7.04
C GLY A 295 14.17 10.12 -7.80
N ILE A 296 15.07 10.77 -7.08
CA ILE A 296 16.15 11.60 -7.67
C ILE A 296 17.11 10.74 -8.50
N ALA A 297 17.51 9.58 -7.99
CA ALA A 297 18.39 8.65 -8.70
C ALA A 297 17.73 8.12 -9.98
N ALA A 298 16.45 7.80 -9.93
CA ALA A 298 15.69 7.33 -11.10
C ALA A 298 15.59 8.39 -12.20
N ASP A 299 15.46 9.66 -11.84
CA ASP A 299 15.45 10.76 -12.81
C ASP A 299 16.84 10.99 -13.42
N LYS A 300 17.93 10.74 -12.67
CA LYS A 300 19.31 10.98 -13.12
C LYS A 300 19.94 9.76 -13.84
N PHE A 301 19.74 8.56 -13.31
CA PHE A 301 20.41 7.33 -13.77
C PHE A 301 19.47 6.38 -14.53
N GLY A 302 18.19 6.73 -14.62
CA GLY A 302 17.17 5.92 -15.27
C GLY A 302 16.36 5.03 -14.28
N ARG A 303 15.12 4.73 -14.69
CA ARG A 303 14.18 3.96 -13.86
C ARG A 303 14.63 2.51 -13.72
N ARG A 304 15.07 1.91 -14.83
CA ARG A 304 15.51 0.51 -14.89
C ARG A 304 16.71 0.25 -13.98
N ALA A 305 17.75 1.07 -14.07
CA ALA A 305 18.95 0.92 -13.27
C ALA A 305 18.66 1.08 -11.79
N THR A 306 17.90 2.12 -11.40
CA THR A 306 17.53 2.40 -10.01
C THR A 306 16.63 1.29 -9.44
N PHE A 307 15.65 0.80 -10.20
CA PHE A 307 14.78 -0.29 -9.76
C PHE A 307 15.56 -1.60 -9.58
N ALA A 308 16.39 -1.96 -10.56
CA ALA A 308 17.23 -3.15 -10.48
C ALA A 308 18.22 -3.09 -9.31
N PHE A 309 18.89 -1.94 -9.11
CA PHE A 309 19.75 -1.72 -7.95
C PHE A 309 19.00 -1.93 -6.63
N GLY A 310 17.84 -1.30 -6.45
CA GLY A 310 17.06 -1.42 -5.21
C GLY A 310 16.59 -2.85 -4.93
N THR A 311 16.10 -3.55 -5.95
CA THR A 311 15.61 -4.93 -5.79
C THR A 311 16.75 -5.92 -5.56
N LEU A 312 17.83 -5.85 -6.34
CA LEU A 312 18.96 -6.78 -6.21
C LEU A 312 19.74 -6.52 -4.91
N SER A 313 19.90 -5.26 -4.50
CA SER A 313 20.51 -4.92 -3.20
C SER A 313 19.68 -5.47 -2.04
N THR A 314 18.35 -5.31 -2.09
CA THR A 314 17.44 -5.88 -1.08
C THR A 314 17.53 -7.40 -1.06
N ALA A 315 17.58 -8.04 -2.23
CA ALA A 315 17.74 -9.49 -2.36
C ALA A 315 19.03 -10.01 -1.70
N ALA A 316 20.14 -9.31 -1.91
CA ALA A 316 21.43 -9.65 -1.32
C ALA A 316 21.47 -9.36 0.19
N PHE A 317 20.76 -8.31 0.65
CA PHE A 317 20.83 -7.85 2.03
C PHE A 317 19.98 -8.69 3.01
N LEU A 318 18.88 -9.29 2.55
CA LEU A 318 18.06 -10.20 3.38
C LEU A 318 18.86 -11.39 3.92
N PRO A 319 19.63 -12.14 3.11
CA PRO A 319 20.54 -13.17 3.64
C PRO A 319 21.57 -12.62 4.62
N ILE A 320 22.09 -11.42 4.41
CA ILE A 320 23.06 -10.81 5.34
C ILE A 320 22.44 -10.59 6.72
N ILE A 321 21.18 -10.10 6.78
CA ILE A 321 20.47 -9.94 8.05
C ILE A 321 20.29 -11.31 8.73
N VAL A 322 19.92 -12.35 7.97
CA VAL A 322 19.63 -13.67 8.56
C VAL A 322 20.88 -14.39 9.05
N LEU A 323 21.99 -14.27 8.30
CA LEU A 323 23.19 -15.09 8.52
C LEU A 323 24.29 -14.39 9.33
N PHE A 324 24.35 -13.06 9.31
CA PHE A 324 25.49 -12.30 9.86
C PHE A 324 25.08 -11.27 10.93
N GLN A 325 23.84 -11.33 11.43
CA GLN A 325 23.42 -10.41 12.48
C GLN A 325 24.07 -10.76 13.83
N THR A 326 24.45 -9.75 14.57
CA THR A 326 24.90 -9.80 15.96
C THR A 326 24.21 -8.69 16.76
N PRO A 327 24.22 -8.73 18.11
CA PRO A 327 23.62 -7.66 18.91
C PRO A 327 24.15 -6.26 18.56
N GLU A 328 25.41 -6.13 18.13
CA GLU A 328 26.03 -4.86 17.76
C GLU A 328 25.70 -4.44 16.31
N THR A 329 25.53 -5.41 15.41
CA THR A 329 25.36 -5.15 13.98
C THR A 329 23.90 -5.05 13.55
N ILE A 330 22.95 -5.56 14.32
CA ILE A 330 21.54 -5.64 13.90
C ILE A 330 20.93 -4.26 13.60
N LEU A 331 21.21 -3.23 14.41
CA LEU A 331 20.68 -1.89 14.18
C LEU A 331 21.20 -1.28 12.85
N PRO A 332 22.51 -1.19 12.59
CA PRO A 332 22.99 -0.69 11.30
C PRO A 332 22.53 -1.55 10.12
N LEU A 333 22.41 -2.87 10.27
CA LEU A 333 21.87 -3.74 9.24
C LEU A 333 20.40 -3.41 8.93
N MET A 334 19.57 -3.24 9.95
CA MET A 334 18.16 -2.90 9.78
C MET A 334 17.96 -1.51 9.15
N VAL A 335 18.76 -0.52 9.54
CA VAL A 335 18.71 0.84 8.95
C VAL A 335 19.11 0.80 7.48
N THR A 336 20.22 0.12 7.15
CA THR A 336 20.68 -0.05 5.76
C THR A 336 19.68 -0.82 4.95
N PHE A 337 19.12 -1.89 5.49
CA PHE A 337 18.04 -2.65 4.87
C PHE A 337 16.84 -1.76 4.55
N GLY A 338 16.38 -0.97 5.52
CA GLY A 338 15.25 -0.07 5.33
C GLY A 338 15.47 0.90 4.17
N PHE A 339 16.66 1.48 4.07
CA PHE A 339 17.05 2.36 2.98
C PHE A 339 16.90 1.67 1.60
N LEU A 340 17.51 0.50 1.44
CA LEU A 340 17.48 -0.27 0.20
C LEU A 340 16.07 -0.76 -0.15
N TYR A 341 15.34 -1.19 0.86
CA TYR A 341 13.99 -1.75 0.76
C TYR A 341 12.94 -0.74 0.27
N GLY A 342 13.17 0.56 0.54
CA GLY A 342 12.31 1.64 0.06
C GLY A 342 12.44 1.93 -1.44
N ILE A 343 13.61 1.69 -2.03
CA ILE A 343 13.97 2.10 -3.39
C ILE A 343 13.01 1.53 -4.46
N PRO A 344 12.71 0.22 -4.52
CA PRO A 344 11.87 -0.34 -5.56
C PRO A 344 10.46 0.25 -5.59
N TYR A 345 9.89 0.50 -4.41
CA TYR A 345 8.55 1.05 -4.29
C TYR A 345 8.42 2.49 -4.78
N ALA A 346 9.47 3.29 -4.64
CA ALA A 346 9.48 4.66 -5.13
C ALA A 346 9.47 4.73 -6.67
N VAL A 347 10.14 3.78 -7.32
CA VAL A 347 10.33 3.78 -8.77
C VAL A 347 9.28 2.96 -9.51
N ASN A 348 8.71 1.93 -8.87
CA ASN A 348 7.82 0.96 -9.49
C ASN A 348 6.66 1.57 -10.28
N ALA A 349 5.94 2.52 -9.68
CA ALA A 349 4.74 3.10 -10.29
C ALA A 349 5.08 3.88 -11.57
N THR A 350 6.13 4.70 -11.55
CA THR A 350 6.57 5.51 -12.68
C THR A 350 7.10 4.61 -13.79
N TYR A 351 8.00 3.68 -13.47
CA TYR A 351 8.61 2.77 -14.44
C TYR A 351 7.57 1.88 -15.13
N MET A 352 6.62 1.33 -14.37
CA MET A 352 5.50 0.56 -14.92
C MET A 352 4.63 1.42 -15.85
N THR A 353 4.31 2.64 -15.44
CA THR A 353 3.46 3.56 -16.20
C THR A 353 4.10 3.97 -17.52
N GLU A 354 5.40 4.26 -17.53
CA GLU A 354 6.18 4.63 -18.71
C GLU A 354 6.39 3.47 -19.68
N SER A 355 6.26 2.21 -19.23
CA SER A 355 6.41 1.02 -20.06
C SER A 355 5.25 0.78 -21.02
N PHE A 356 4.07 1.36 -20.76
CA PHE A 356 2.87 1.14 -21.56
C PHE A 356 2.47 2.36 -22.40
N GLU A 357 1.94 2.09 -23.60
CA GLU A 357 1.33 3.13 -24.43
C GLU A 357 0.10 3.76 -23.79
N ALA A 358 -0.11 5.05 -24.06
CA ALA A 358 -1.20 5.84 -23.46
C ALA A 358 -2.58 5.20 -23.62
N LYS A 359 -2.83 4.53 -24.76
CA LYS A 359 -4.15 3.95 -25.11
C LYS A 359 -4.63 2.86 -24.15
N PHE A 360 -3.72 2.10 -23.49
CA PHE A 360 -4.08 1.05 -22.53
C PHE A 360 -3.32 1.11 -21.19
N ARG A 361 -2.58 2.19 -20.96
CA ARG A 361 -1.73 2.41 -19.77
C ARG A 361 -2.48 2.17 -18.46
N GLY A 362 -3.64 2.80 -18.28
CA GLY A 362 -4.42 2.66 -17.04
C GLY A 362 -4.86 1.22 -16.76
N THR A 363 -5.35 0.51 -17.77
CA THR A 363 -5.77 -0.88 -17.64
C THR A 363 -4.59 -1.83 -17.39
N ALA A 364 -3.48 -1.60 -18.09
CA ALA A 364 -2.29 -2.44 -17.96
C ALA A 364 -1.62 -2.26 -16.59
N VAL A 365 -1.40 -1.02 -16.16
CA VAL A 365 -0.78 -0.72 -14.86
C VAL A 365 -1.68 -1.21 -13.71
N GLY A 366 -2.98 -0.88 -13.76
CA GLY A 366 -3.93 -1.32 -12.74
C GLY A 366 -4.07 -2.84 -12.68
N GLY A 367 -4.12 -3.51 -13.83
CA GLY A 367 -4.20 -4.97 -13.92
C GLY A 367 -2.94 -5.65 -13.38
N ALA A 368 -1.76 -5.24 -13.84
CA ALA A 368 -0.49 -5.82 -13.41
C ALA A 368 -0.26 -5.61 -11.88
N TYR A 369 -0.54 -4.42 -11.38
CA TYR A 369 -0.41 -4.13 -9.95
C TYR A 369 -1.38 -4.95 -9.08
N ASN A 370 -2.63 -5.13 -9.53
CA ASN A 370 -3.61 -5.94 -8.80
C ASN A 370 -3.30 -7.44 -8.86
N ILE A 371 -2.72 -7.95 -9.94
CA ILE A 371 -2.17 -9.32 -9.96
C ILE A 371 -1.04 -9.45 -8.93
N GLY A 372 -0.22 -8.43 -8.78
CA GLY A 372 0.80 -8.36 -7.73
C GLY A 372 0.26 -8.55 -6.31
N ARG A 373 -0.98 -8.15 -6.02
CA ARG A 373 -1.62 -8.36 -4.71
C ARG A 373 -1.82 -9.85 -4.36
N ILE A 374 -1.84 -10.74 -5.35
CA ILE A 374 -1.84 -12.19 -5.11
C ILE A 374 -0.56 -12.58 -4.40
N GLY A 375 0.59 -12.06 -4.86
CA GLY A 375 1.87 -12.26 -4.17
C GLY A 375 1.84 -11.75 -2.73
N ALA A 376 1.31 -10.52 -2.51
CA ALA A 376 1.14 -9.99 -1.18
C ALA A 376 0.31 -10.91 -0.26
N ALA A 377 -0.83 -11.41 -0.75
CA ALA A 377 -1.73 -12.23 0.02
C ALA A 377 -1.14 -13.61 0.40
N ILE A 378 -0.29 -14.18 -0.45
CA ILE A 378 0.33 -15.49 -0.20
C ILE A 378 1.54 -15.39 0.75
N ALA A 379 2.27 -14.27 0.73
CA ALA A 379 3.55 -14.13 1.40
C ALA A 379 3.54 -14.41 2.92
N PRO A 380 2.64 -13.85 3.74
CA PRO A 380 2.65 -14.09 5.18
C PRO A 380 2.40 -15.54 5.54
N ALA A 381 1.49 -16.23 4.85
CA ALA A 381 1.23 -17.65 5.06
C ALA A 381 2.43 -18.53 4.64
N THR A 382 3.14 -18.14 3.57
CA THR A 382 4.36 -18.82 3.13
C THR A 382 5.44 -18.78 4.21
N ILE A 383 5.71 -17.60 4.78
CA ILE A 383 6.67 -17.50 5.89
C ILE A 383 6.17 -18.25 7.13
N GLY A 384 4.89 -18.16 7.46
CA GLY A 384 4.29 -18.88 8.57
C GLY A 384 4.42 -20.41 8.42
N PHE A 385 4.20 -20.92 7.20
CA PHE A 385 4.44 -22.34 6.89
C PHE A 385 5.91 -22.73 7.10
N LEU A 386 6.83 -21.95 6.56
CA LEU A 386 8.27 -22.20 6.71
C LEU A 386 8.71 -22.11 8.18
N ALA A 387 8.18 -21.15 8.92
CA ALA A 387 8.47 -20.99 10.34
C ALA A 387 7.94 -22.14 11.21
N THR A 388 6.99 -22.94 10.70
CA THR A 388 6.51 -24.16 11.40
C THR A 388 7.52 -25.30 11.29
N TYR A 389 8.24 -25.41 10.18
CA TYR A 389 9.16 -26.53 9.90
C TYR A 389 10.65 -26.15 9.96
N ALA A 390 10.96 -24.87 9.92
CA ALA A 390 12.33 -24.34 9.93
C ALA A 390 12.41 -23.07 10.80
N SER A 391 12.39 -21.88 10.16
CA SER A 391 12.51 -20.59 10.87
C SER A 391 11.88 -19.46 10.06
N ILE A 392 11.58 -18.32 10.70
CA ILE A 392 11.17 -17.08 9.99
C ILE A 392 12.32 -16.59 9.09
N GLY A 393 13.57 -16.72 9.56
CA GLY A 393 14.76 -16.40 8.79
C GLY A 393 14.83 -17.16 7.47
N THR A 394 14.48 -18.45 7.43
CA THR A 394 14.34 -19.21 6.18
C THR A 394 13.31 -18.60 5.24
N GLY A 395 12.19 -18.11 5.79
CA GLY A 395 11.20 -17.36 5.03
C GLY A 395 11.79 -16.10 4.40
N PHE A 396 12.63 -15.37 5.11
CA PHE A 396 13.30 -14.17 4.58
C PHE A 396 14.29 -14.48 3.45
N LEU A 397 14.97 -15.63 3.48
CA LEU A 397 15.80 -16.07 2.35
C LEU A 397 14.97 -16.28 1.08
N ILE A 398 13.76 -16.82 1.20
CA ILE A 398 12.84 -16.97 0.06
C ILE A 398 12.32 -15.60 -0.41
N MET A 399 12.06 -14.66 0.51
CA MET A 399 11.73 -13.29 0.12
C MET A 399 12.89 -12.61 -0.61
N GLY A 400 14.14 -12.89 -0.22
CA GLY A 400 15.34 -12.46 -0.94
C GLY A 400 15.38 -13.01 -2.37
N ALA A 401 15.09 -14.29 -2.55
CA ALA A 401 15.00 -14.90 -3.88
C ALA A 401 13.87 -14.26 -4.73
N ALA A 402 12.73 -13.93 -4.12
CA ALA A 402 11.65 -13.22 -4.79
C ALA A 402 12.09 -11.81 -5.24
N TYR A 403 12.81 -11.06 -4.40
CA TYR A 403 13.40 -9.78 -4.76
C TYR A 403 14.42 -9.89 -5.88
N PHE A 404 15.21 -10.97 -5.90
CA PHE A 404 16.15 -11.25 -6.98
C PHE A 404 15.41 -11.43 -8.32
N ILE A 405 14.40 -12.29 -8.36
CA ILE A 405 13.56 -12.51 -9.54
C ILE A 405 12.89 -11.20 -9.98
N CYS A 406 12.35 -10.44 -9.01
CA CYS A 406 11.74 -9.14 -9.24
C CYS A 406 12.70 -8.15 -9.91
N GLY A 407 13.99 -8.16 -9.56
CA GLY A 407 15.01 -7.30 -10.17
C GLY A 407 15.46 -7.75 -11.53
N VAL A 408 15.65 -9.06 -11.71
CA VAL A 408 16.13 -9.65 -12.96
C VAL A 408 15.14 -9.48 -14.12
N ILE A 409 13.83 -9.64 -13.85
CA ILE A 409 12.82 -9.52 -14.91
C ILE A 409 12.88 -8.14 -15.59
N PRO A 410 12.76 -6.99 -14.90
CA PRO A 410 12.87 -5.70 -15.57
C PRO A 410 14.27 -5.42 -16.12
N ALA A 411 15.32 -5.87 -15.40
CA ALA A 411 16.69 -5.69 -15.85
C ALA A 411 17.00 -6.34 -17.18
N LEU A 412 16.37 -7.46 -17.51
CA LEU A 412 16.62 -8.18 -18.75
C LEU A 412 15.57 -7.94 -19.83
N PHE A 413 14.29 -7.86 -19.46
CA PHE A 413 13.18 -7.95 -20.38
C PHE A 413 12.37 -6.67 -20.58
N ILE A 414 12.48 -5.68 -19.67
CA ILE A 414 11.76 -4.42 -19.77
C ILE A 414 12.72 -3.32 -20.20
N LYS A 415 12.58 -2.88 -21.45
CA LYS A 415 13.36 -1.74 -21.95
C LYS A 415 12.86 -0.45 -21.33
N GLU A 416 13.79 0.40 -20.92
CA GLU A 416 13.49 1.73 -20.46
C GLU A 416 13.02 2.59 -21.63
N LYS A 417 11.88 3.25 -21.43
CA LYS A 417 11.41 4.34 -22.29
C LYS A 417 11.49 5.59 -21.45
N GLN A 418 12.53 6.39 -21.63
CA GLN A 418 12.57 7.71 -20.99
C GLN A 418 11.37 8.53 -21.45
N PHE A 419 10.61 9.04 -20.50
CA PHE A 419 9.53 9.96 -20.78
C PHE A 419 10.13 11.29 -21.24
N ASP A 420 9.94 11.61 -22.51
CA ASP A 420 10.29 12.91 -23.06
C ASP A 420 9.00 13.78 -23.10
N PRO A 421 8.84 14.74 -22.16
CA PRO A 421 7.64 15.56 -22.10
C PRO A 421 7.48 16.50 -23.32
N ILE A 422 8.52 16.65 -24.15
CA ILE A 422 8.51 17.52 -25.35
C ILE A 422 7.96 16.76 -26.57
N LYS A 423 7.96 15.42 -26.54
CA LYS A 423 7.50 14.57 -27.65
C LYS A 423 6.08 14.03 -27.49
N GLN A 424 5.35 14.47 -26.49
CA GLN A 424 3.91 14.25 -26.30
C GLN A 424 3.17 15.57 -26.44
#